data_45f14ec087eeed5aefa21b2b422d30e8
#
_entry.id   45f14ec087eeed5aefa21b2b422d30e8
#
_cell.length_a   1.000
_cell.length_b   1.000
_cell.length_c   1.000
_cell.angle_alpha   90.00
_cell.angle_beta   90.00
_cell.angle_gamma   90.00
#
_symmetry.space_group_name_H-M   'P 1'
#
loop_
_entity.id
_entity.type
_entity.pdbx_description
1 polymer ?
#
loop_
_entity_poly.entity_id
_entity_poly.type
_entity_poly.pdbx_seq_one_letter_code
_entity_poly.pdbx_strand_id
1 'polypeptide(L)'
;MFFYYELVLAFFISFKKGSSDVKPNHICNTYFFSKGEAVESRSWLLLLFSLPSNRNSERVAVWRRLKKAGAVQIKTSTYLLPDQPTQYEQFQWLAQQIRDYGGDSTLVRAQQIEGLTNEKVTSMFNDARAREYVALRKSIQGFIAQRKKLDAEGAAVELERLTRQFREIRAVDFFDSARGHEIAMLLRRAEGRRRTQPLRVLDARHYQGKTWLTRPRPEIDRVGSAWLISKFIDRKPKFVFAPSADAVTDAIPFDMLDAEFSHHGNHCTFETLIKRFVITDKAIAKIGEMIHDADLDDAKYQRVEAIGVDRLLKGWAKVGLMDEEILRRGFQCFDALYAFLQRR
;
A
#
# COMPACT_ATOMS: atom_id res chain seq x y z
N MET A 1 41.97 -24.04 -6.40
CA MET A 1 41.30 -22.85 -5.88
C MET A 1 42.33 -21.76 -5.55
N PHE A 2 43.37 -21.60 -6.37
CA PHE A 2 44.47 -20.65 -6.15
C PHE A 2 44.91 -19.93 -7.45
N PHE A 3 44.10 -19.97 -8.51
CA PHE A 3 44.42 -19.39 -9.82
C PHE A 3 43.59 -18.18 -10.24
N TYR A 4 42.75 -17.63 -9.34
CA TYR A 4 41.84 -16.51 -9.70
C TYR A 4 42.25 -15.17 -9.07
N TYR A 5 43.28 -15.11 -8.24
CA TYR A 5 43.69 -13.88 -7.55
C TYR A 5 44.80 -13.08 -8.23
N GLU A 6 45.52 -13.66 -9.12
CA GLU A 6 46.66 -12.97 -9.77
C GLU A 6 46.29 -12.17 -11.04
N LEU A 7 45.11 -12.42 -11.63
CA LEU A 7 44.68 -11.70 -12.85
C LEU A 7 44.05 -10.33 -12.59
N VAL A 8 43.67 -10.01 -11.36
CA VAL A 8 43.03 -8.73 -10.99
C VAL A 8 44.09 -7.68 -10.57
N LEU A 9 45.29 -8.09 -10.15
CA LEU A 9 46.34 -7.15 -9.73
C LEU A 9 47.19 -6.63 -10.94
N ALA A 10 47.24 -7.33 -12.05
CA ALA A 10 47.99 -6.92 -13.24
C ALA A 10 47.31 -5.80 -14.05
N PHE A 11 45.99 -5.56 -13.85
CA PHE A 11 45.23 -4.51 -14.55
C PHE A 11 45.31 -3.13 -13.89
N PHE A 12 45.82 -3.06 -12.64
CA PHE A 12 45.88 -1.79 -11.88
C PHE A 12 47.25 -1.08 -11.96
N ILE A 13 48.29 -1.70 -12.52
CA ILE A 13 49.65 -1.12 -12.55
C ILE A 13 50.01 -0.49 -13.89
N SER A 14 49.22 -0.70 -14.94
CA SER A 14 49.56 -0.21 -16.30
C SER A 14 48.96 1.15 -16.67
N PHE A 15 48.28 1.86 -15.75
CA PHE A 15 47.61 3.15 -16.05
C PHE A 15 48.23 4.39 -15.37
N LYS A 16 49.53 4.32 -15.06
CA LYS A 16 50.25 5.46 -14.47
C LYS A 16 51.51 5.83 -15.23
N LYS A 17 51.43 6.14 -16.53
CA LYS A 17 52.37 7.02 -17.23
C LYS A 17 51.85 7.35 -18.64
N GLY A 18 51.52 8.64 -18.87
CA GLY A 18 51.32 9.17 -20.22
C GLY A 18 50.41 10.36 -20.30
N SER A 19 50.99 11.58 -20.10
CA SER A 19 50.78 12.83 -20.82
C SER A 19 49.36 13.45 -20.94
N SER A 20 49.27 14.62 -20.33
CA SER A 20 48.55 15.89 -20.61
C SER A 20 47.79 16.07 -21.93
N ASP A 21 46.68 16.84 -21.76
CA ASP A 21 45.89 17.63 -22.73
C ASP A 21 44.77 16.94 -23.51
N VAL A 22 43.58 16.85 -22.91
CA VAL A 22 42.27 17.04 -23.57
C VAL A 22 41.25 17.56 -22.57
N LYS A 23 40.59 18.67 -22.89
CA LYS A 23 39.52 19.28 -22.11
C LYS A 23 38.28 18.35 -21.97
N PRO A 24 37.59 18.35 -20.80
CA PRO A 24 36.44 17.48 -20.57
C PRO A 24 35.13 18.13 -21.03
N ASN A 25 34.52 17.53 -22.02
CA ASN A 25 33.06 17.70 -22.21
C ASN A 25 32.44 16.32 -22.47
N HIS A 26 31.39 16.04 -21.70
CA HIS A 26 30.59 14.82 -21.64
C HIS A 26 31.02 13.79 -20.56
N ILE A 27 30.59 14.07 -19.35
CA ILE A 27 30.56 13.08 -18.26
C ILE A 27 29.45 12.09 -18.56
N CYS A 28 29.85 10.95 -19.13
CA CYS A 28 29.04 9.74 -19.11
C CYS A 28 29.14 9.18 -17.68
N ASN A 29 28.13 9.44 -16.86
CA ASN A 29 28.05 8.95 -15.49
C ASN A 29 27.72 7.45 -15.52
N THR A 30 28.76 6.62 -15.59
CA THR A 30 28.65 5.17 -15.41
C THR A 30 28.37 4.91 -13.93
N TYR A 31 27.12 4.74 -13.58
CA TYR A 31 26.74 4.29 -12.24
C TYR A 31 27.23 2.85 -12.04
N PHE A 32 28.27 2.69 -11.26
CA PHE A 32 28.61 1.41 -10.66
C PHE A 32 27.52 1.08 -9.63
N PHE A 33 26.65 0.16 -9.98
CA PHE A 33 25.74 -0.47 -9.02
C PHE A 33 26.58 -1.38 -8.13
N SER A 34 26.86 -0.94 -6.92
CA SER A 34 27.20 -1.82 -5.82
C SER A 34 25.98 -2.71 -5.56
N LYS A 35 26.07 -3.99 -5.89
CA LYS A 35 25.12 -5.02 -5.45
C LYS A 35 25.21 -5.18 -3.94
N GLY A 36 24.40 -4.45 -3.23
CA GLY A 36 24.04 -4.66 -1.85
C GLY A 36 22.53 -4.58 -1.78
N GLU A 37 21.82 -5.57 -2.31
CA GLU A 37 20.42 -5.80 -2.01
C GLU A 37 20.30 -6.09 -0.53
N ALA A 38 19.95 -5.09 0.26
CA ALA A 38 19.25 -5.33 1.52
C ALA A 38 17.89 -5.89 1.14
N VAL A 39 17.81 -7.19 0.89
CA VAL A 39 16.55 -7.92 0.95
C VAL A 39 16.02 -7.66 2.34
N GLU A 40 14.92 -6.88 2.46
CA GLU A 40 14.17 -6.82 3.71
C GLU A 40 13.92 -8.26 4.13
N SER A 41 14.65 -8.74 5.12
CA SER A 41 14.53 -10.11 5.63
C SER A 41 13.22 -10.17 6.42
N ARG A 42 12.14 -10.43 5.69
CA ARG A 42 10.83 -10.64 6.32
C ARG A 42 10.90 -11.95 7.08
N SER A 43 10.66 -11.88 8.38
CA SER A 43 10.48 -13.07 9.21
C SER A 43 9.02 -13.48 9.29
N TRP A 44 8.82 -14.78 9.46
CA TRP A 44 7.53 -15.44 9.45
C TRP A 44 7.32 -16.24 10.72
N LEU A 45 6.08 -16.29 11.18
CA LEU A 45 5.66 -17.16 12.26
C LEU A 45 4.95 -18.37 11.68
N LEU A 46 5.41 -19.56 12.00
CA LEU A 46 4.76 -20.81 11.63
C LEU A 46 4.18 -21.46 12.89
N LEU A 47 2.89 -21.76 12.85
CA LEU A 47 2.23 -22.58 13.85
C LEU A 47 1.92 -23.95 13.23
N LEU A 48 2.60 -24.97 13.75
CA LEU A 48 2.34 -26.38 13.45
C LEU A 48 1.57 -26.99 14.61
N PHE A 49 0.50 -27.74 14.34
CA PHE A 49 -0.24 -28.33 15.44
C PHE A 49 -0.95 -29.62 15.04
N SER A 50 -1.30 -30.41 16.03
CA SER A 50 -2.20 -31.55 15.90
C SER A 50 -3.27 -31.50 16.98
N LEU A 51 -4.44 -32.04 16.68
CA LEU A 51 -5.53 -32.24 17.63
C LEU A 51 -6.05 -33.64 17.53
N PRO A 52 -6.41 -34.29 18.68
CA PRO A 52 -7.02 -35.63 18.68
C PRO A 52 -8.24 -35.71 17.77
N SER A 53 -8.47 -36.82 17.14
CA SER A 53 -9.53 -37.02 16.14
C SER A 53 -10.95 -36.78 16.68
N ASN A 54 -11.16 -37.00 17.97
CA ASN A 54 -12.44 -36.81 18.67
C ASN A 54 -12.73 -35.36 19.08
N ARG A 55 -11.85 -34.39 18.76
CA ARG A 55 -11.96 -32.95 19.14
C ARG A 55 -12.43 -32.08 17.96
N ASN A 56 -13.60 -32.40 17.40
CA ASN A 56 -14.11 -31.69 16.22
C ASN A 56 -14.52 -30.25 16.52
N SER A 57 -15.18 -29.98 17.66
CA SER A 57 -15.57 -28.62 18.07
C SER A 57 -14.37 -27.70 18.30
N GLU A 58 -13.33 -28.23 18.96
CA GLU A 58 -12.08 -27.54 19.25
C GLU A 58 -11.30 -27.26 17.95
N ARG A 59 -11.31 -28.20 17.02
CA ARG A 59 -10.71 -27.99 15.69
C ARG A 59 -11.37 -26.85 14.93
N VAL A 60 -12.69 -26.76 14.98
CA VAL A 60 -13.43 -25.62 14.39
C VAL A 60 -13.12 -24.31 15.13
N ALA A 61 -13.00 -24.34 16.46
CA ALA A 61 -12.64 -23.16 17.24
C ALA A 61 -11.24 -22.64 16.89
N VAL A 62 -10.25 -23.53 16.82
CA VAL A 62 -8.87 -23.20 16.40
C VAL A 62 -8.87 -22.62 14.98
N TRP A 63 -9.57 -23.26 14.04
CA TRP A 63 -9.67 -22.79 12.67
C TRP A 63 -10.29 -21.38 12.57
N ARG A 64 -11.35 -21.09 13.33
CA ARG A 64 -11.98 -19.76 13.37
C ARG A 64 -11.01 -18.69 13.90
N ARG A 65 -10.22 -19.01 14.92
CA ARG A 65 -9.20 -18.11 15.46
C ARG A 65 -8.07 -17.85 14.48
N LEU A 66 -7.58 -18.89 13.79
CA LEU A 66 -6.59 -18.75 12.73
C LEU A 66 -7.09 -17.84 11.59
N LYS A 67 -8.34 -18.04 11.18
CA LYS A 67 -8.98 -17.16 10.20
C LYS A 67 -9.07 -15.71 10.69
N LYS A 68 -9.52 -15.51 11.94
CA LYS A 68 -9.65 -14.19 12.54
C LYS A 68 -8.31 -13.49 12.67
N ALA A 69 -7.24 -14.22 12.93
CA ALA A 69 -5.87 -13.69 12.95
C ALA A 69 -5.30 -13.39 11.55
N GLY A 70 -6.01 -13.74 10.48
CA GLY A 70 -5.54 -13.56 9.11
C GLY A 70 -4.49 -14.58 8.66
N ALA A 71 -4.29 -15.66 9.41
CA ALA A 71 -3.31 -16.68 9.11
C ALA A 71 -3.61 -17.40 7.79
N VAL A 72 -2.57 -17.69 7.01
CA VAL A 72 -2.68 -18.48 5.79
C VAL A 72 -2.18 -19.89 6.03
N GLN A 73 -2.88 -20.87 5.47
CA GLN A 73 -2.52 -22.28 5.56
C GLN A 73 -1.52 -22.61 4.45
N ILE A 74 -0.38 -23.20 4.81
CA ILE A 74 0.64 -23.64 3.85
C ILE A 74 0.63 -25.16 3.66
N LYS A 75 0.28 -25.91 4.70
CA LYS A 75 0.06 -27.38 4.68
C LYS A 75 -1.02 -27.74 5.69
N THR A 76 -1.46 -28.99 5.68
CA THR A 76 -2.39 -29.51 6.70
C THR A 76 -1.85 -29.19 8.11
N SER A 77 -2.66 -28.51 8.93
CA SER A 77 -2.29 -28.11 10.31
C SER A 77 -1.02 -27.25 10.44
N THR A 78 -0.63 -26.55 9.35
CA THR A 78 0.49 -25.59 9.37
C THR A 78 0.03 -24.24 8.85
N TYR A 79 0.11 -23.23 9.69
CA TYR A 79 -0.36 -21.87 9.42
C TYR A 79 0.75 -20.86 9.59
N LEU A 80 0.65 -19.78 8.85
CA LEU A 80 1.68 -18.76 8.73
C LEU A 80 1.10 -17.38 9.00
N LEU A 81 1.86 -16.53 9.72
CA LEU A 81 1.63 -15.10 9.93
C LEU A 81 2.95 -14.32 9.72
N PRO A 82 2.90 -13.02 9.43
CA PRO A 82 4.06 -12.14 9.54
C PRO A 82 4.58 -12.12 10.98
N ASP A 83 5.90 -12.10 11.17
CA ASP A 83 6.52 -12.00 12.50
C ASP A 83 6.45 -10.57 13.03
N GLN A 84 5.33 -10.23 13.64
CA GLN A 84 5.10 -8.98 14.33
C GLN A 84 4.67 -9.28 15.79
N PRO A 85 4.89 -8.38 16.74
CA PRO A 85 4.59 -8.64 18.16
C PRO A 85 3.17 -9.13 18.42
N THR A 86 2.18 -8.49 17.84
CA THR A 86 0.76 -8.84 17.98
C THR A 86 0.45 -10.24 17.43
N GLN A 87 0.98 -10.58 16.24
CA GLN A 87 0.78 -11.89 15.59
C GLN A 87 1.49 -13.01 16.35
N TYR A 88 2.67 -12.70 16.92
CA TYR A 88 3.40 -13.64 17.76
C TYR A 88 2.60 -13.97 19.04
N GLU A 89 2.09 -12.96 19.72
CA GLU A 89 1.25 -13.15 20.92
C GLU A 89 -0.01 -13.96 20.59
N GLN A 90 -0.69 -13.64 19.48
CA GLN A 90 -1.87 -14.40 19.03
C GLN A 90 -1.55 -15.87 18.81
N PHE A 91 -0.41 -16.20 18.20
CA PHE A 91 -0.01 -17.60 17.99
C PHE A 91 0.43 -18.27 19.31
N GLN A 92 1.04 -17.56 20.26
CA GLN A 92 1.34 -18.12 21.58
C GLN A 92 0.07 -18.52 22.33
N TRP A 93 -0.94 -17.65 22.37
CA TRP A 93 -2.22 -17.96 22.99
C TRP A 93 -2.93 -19.12 22.30
N LEU A 94 -2.88 -19.17 20.98
CA LEU A 94 -3.49 -20.25 20.23
C LEU A 94 -2.76 -21.60 20.45
N ALA A 95 -1.44 -21.57 20.49
CA ALA A 95 -0.61 -22.73 20.78
C ALA A 95 -0.91 -23.29 22.19
N GLN A 96 -1.05 -22.40 23.20
CA GLN A 96 -1.45 -22.81 24.54
C GLN A 96 -2.83 -23.47 24.56
N GLN A 97 -3.80 -22.84 23.88
CA GLN A 97 -5.16 -23.39 23.80
C GLN A 97 -5.21 -24.77 23.13
N ILE A 98 -4.39 -24.99 22.09
CA ILE A 98 -4.29 -26.29 21.42
C ILE A 98 -3.79 -27.37 22.41
N ARG A 99 -2.80 -27.04 23.25
CA ARG A 99 -2.30 -27.92 24.31
C ARG A 99 -3.37 -28.21 25.37
N ASP A 100 -4.13 -27.18 25.77
CA ASP A 100 -5.25 -27.33 26.72
C ASP A 100 -6.36 -28.23 26.18
N TYR A 101 -6.52 -28.31 24.86
CA TYR A 101 -7.40 -29.25 24.20
C TYR A 101 -6.83 -30.69 24.05
N GLY A 102 -5.64 -30.93 24.64
CA GLY A 102 -4.96 -32.23 24.53
C GLY A 102 -4.27 -32.47 23.20
N GLY A 103 -4.02 -31.38 22.44
CA GLY A 103 -3.26 -31.40 21.21
C GLY A 103 -1.77 -31.08 21.43
N ASP A 104 -1.01 -31.11 20.35
CA ASP A 104 0.37 -30.70 20.32
C ASP A 104 0.54 -29.48 19.43
N SER A 105 1.47 -28.56 19.76
CA SER A 105 1.71 -27.35 18.99
C SER A 105 3.15 -26.88 19.07
N THR A 106 3.71 -26.52 17.93
CA THR A 106 5.05 -25.92 17.79
C THR A 106 4.94 -24.58 17.11
N LEU A 107 5.53 -23.54 17.71
CA LEU A 107 5.63 -22.21 17.12
C LEU A 107 7.08 -21.97 16.70
N VAL A 108 7.28 -21.65 15.42
CA VAL A 108 8.59 -21.43 14.81
C VAL A 108 8.67 -20.00 14.27
N ARG A 109 9.79 -19.33 14.50
CA ARG A 109 10.19 -18.11 13.78
C ARG A 109 11.14 -18.49 12.66
N ALA A 110 10.84 -18.12 11.42
CA ALA A 110 11.66 -18.43 10.27
C ALA A 110 11.95 -17.16 9.46
N GLN A 111 13.21 -16.91 9.19
CA GLN A 111 13.61 -15.83 8.27
C GLN A 111 13.47 -16.26 6.81
N GLN A 112 13.59 -17.55 6.55
CA GLN A 112 13.47 -18.14 5.23
C GLN A 112 12.75 -19.50 5.32
N ILE A 113 11.88 -19.76 4.36
CA ILE A 113 11.19 -21.04 4.23
C ILE A 113 11.62 -21.63 2.90
N GLU A 114 12.35 -22.74 2.95
CA GLU A 114 12.81 -23.39 1.73
C GLU A 114 11.61 -23.85 0.87
N GLY A 115 11.69 -23.54 -0.43
CA GLY A 115 10.61 -23.82 -1.37
C GLY A 115 9.46 -22.80 -1.37
N LEU A 116 9.51 -21.75 -0.50
CA LEU A 116 8.54 -20.66 -0.45
C LEU A 116 9.25 -19.31 -0.38
N THR A 117 9.30 -18.59 -1.49
CA THR A 117 9.87 -17.23 -1.49
C THR A 117 8.96 -16.25 -0.77
N ASN A 118 9.51 -15.13 -0.30
CA ASN A 118 8.75 -14.06 0.36
C ASN A 118 7.62 -13.51 -0.52
N GLU A 119 7.86 -13.41 -1.85
CA GLU A 119 6.86 -12.97 -2.82
C GLU A 119 5.71 -13.98 -2.90
N LYS A 120 6.02 -15.27 -2.90
CA LYS A 120 5.01 -16.34 -2.94
C LYS A 120 4.16 -16.34 -1.68
N VAL A 121 4.79 -16.18 -0.51
CA VAL A 121 4.07 -16.07 0.77
C VAL A 121 3.19 -14.82 0.77
N THR A 122 3.71 -13.66 0.39
CA THR A 122 2.94 -12.41 0.27
C THR A 122 1.74 -12.58 -0.67
N SER A 123 1.93 -13.26 -1.82
CA SER A 123 0.84 -13.57 -2.75
C SER A 123 -0.26 -14.42 -2.10
N MET A 124 0.10 -15.40 -1.26
CA MET A 124 -0.90 -16.23 -0.56
C MET A 124 -1.77 -15.40 0.39
N PHE A 125 -1.19 -14.44 1.11
CA PHE A 125 -1.94 -13.51 1.95
C PHE A 125 -2.86 -12.63 1.11
N ASN A 126 -2.35 -12.02 0.04
CA ASN A 126 -3.12 -11.18 -0.86
C ASN A 126 -4.27 -11.93 -1.52
N ASP A 127 -4.05 -13.19 -1.94
CA ASP A 127 -5.09 -14.05 -2.53
C ASP A 127 -6.18 -14.41 -1.52
N ALA A 128 -5.81 -14.64 -0.25
CA ALA A 128 -6.77 -14.88 0.82
C ALA A 128 -7.65 -13.64 1.06
N ARG A 129 -7.05 -12.48 1.16
CA ARG A 129 -7.78 -11.20 1.32
C ARG A 129 -8.61 -10.86 0.09
N ALA A 130 -8.08 -11.10 -1.12
CA ALA A 130 -8.82 -10.87 -2.35
C ALA A 130 -10.14 -11.63 -2.40
N ARG A 131 -10.17 -12.89 -1.94
CA ARG A 131 -11.42 -13.67 -1.88
C ARG A 131 -12.44 -13.07 -0.92
N GLU A 132 -12.01 -12.58 0.25
CA GLU A 132 -12.87 -11.96 1.24
C GLU A 132 -13.42 -10.61 0.74
N TYR A 133 -12.59 -9.79 0.10
CA TYR A 133 -13.02 -8.54 -0.52
C TYR A 133 -14.01 -8.76 -1.68
N VAL A 134 -13.82 -9.82 -2.49
CA VAL A 134 -14.80 -10.15 -3.56
C VAL A 134 -16.18 -10.50 -2.97
N ALA A 135 -16.21 -11.25 -1.87
CA ALA A 135 -17.45 -11.56 -1.18
C ALA A 135 -18.13 -10.30 -0.62
N LEU A 136 -17.35 -9.44 0.04
CA LEU A 136 -17.84 -8.18 0.58
C LEU A 136 -18.34 -7.23 -0.52
N ARG A 137 -17.63 -7.14 -1.66
CA ARG A 137 -18.07 -6.37 -2.84
C ARG A 137 -19.48 -6.74 -3.29
N LYS A 138 -19.77 -8.04 -3.40
CA LYS A 138 -21.11 -8.51 -3.78
C LYS A 138 -22.17 -8.05 -2.78
N SER A 139 -21.89 -8.12 -1.48
CA SER A 139 -22.81 -7.67 -0.43
C SER A 139 -23.07 -6.16 -0.52
N ILE A 140 -22.03 -5.34 -0.73
CA ILE A 140 -22.18 -3.90 -0.86
C ILE A 140 -22.96 -3.53 -2.14
N GLN A 141 -22.67 -4.20 -3.26
CA GLN A 141 -23.43 -3.98 -4.52
C GLN A 141 -24.91 -4.35 -4.36
N GLY A 142 -25.21 -5.45 -3.66
CA GLY A 142 -26.58 -5.83 -3.30
C GLY A 142 -27.27 -4.78 -2.44
N PHE A 143 -26.59 -4.26 -1.44
CA PHE A 143 -27.09 -3.17 -0.60
C PHE A 143 -27.39 -1.91 -1.43
N ILE A 144 -26.46 -1.47 -2.30
CA ILE A 144 -26.67 -0.30 -3.16
C ILE A 144 -27.89 -0.48 -4.06
N ALA A 145 -28.09 -1.66 -4.63
CA ALA A 145 -29.26 -1.96 -5.47
C ALA A 145 -30.59 -1.91 -4.71
N GLN A 146 -30.59 -2.33 -3.45
CA GLN A 146 -31.79 -2.41 -2.61
C GLN A 146 -32.02 -1.18 -1.73
N ARG A 147 -31.07 -0.26 -1.65
CA ARG A 147 -31.09 0.89 -0.73
C ARG A 147 -32.35 1.74 -0.79
N LYS A 148 -32.92 1.92 -2.00
CA LYS A 148 -34.16 2.70 -2.19
C LYS A 148 -35.41 2.04 -1.57
N LYS A 149 -35.32 0.73 -1.25
CA LYS A 149 -36.41 -0.04 -0.64
C LYS A 149 -36.30 -0.11 0.88
N LEU A 150 -35.17 0.29 1.44
CA LEU A 150 -34.93 0.33 2.88
C LEU A 150 -35.30 1.69 3.43
N ASP A 151 -35.85 1.71 4.64
CA ASP A 151 -35.98 2.94 5.43
C ASP A 151 -34.60 3.45 5.89
N ALA A 152 -34.56 4.63 6.47
CA ALA A 152 -33.30 5.26 6.85
C ALA A 152 -32.56 4.48 7.94
N GLU A 153 -33.28 3.86 8.87
CA GLU A 153 -32.71 3.08 9.97
C GLU A 153 -32.14 1.75 9.48
N GLY A 154 -32.89 0.97 8.72
CA GLY A 154 -32.43 -0.29 8.13
C GLY A 154 -31.23 -0.10 7.19
N ALA A 155 -31.22 1.00 6.43
CA ALA A 155 -30.07 1.34 5.58
C ALA A 155 -28.81 1.68 6.41
N ALA A 156 -28.98 2.37 7.55
CA ALA A 156 -27.84 2.69 8.44
C ALA A 156 -27.27 1.45 9.12
N VAL A 157 -28.12 0.55 9.61
CA VAL A 157 -27.72 -0.70 10.25
C VAL A 157 -26.97 -1.61 9.28
N GLU A 158 -27.48 -1.75 8.06
CA GLU A 158 -26.80 -2.60 7.05
C GLU A 158 -25.46 -2.00 6.60
N LEU A 159 -25.40 -0.70 6.43
CA LEU A 159 -24.14 -0.01 6.09
C LEU A 159 -23.09 -0.18 7.20
N GLU A 160 -23.47 -0.02 8.47
CA GLU A 160 -22.57 -0.23 9.61
C GLU A 160 -22.08 -1.70 9.66
N ARG A 161 -22.95 -2.67 9.37
CA ARG A 161 -22.58 -4.08 9.26
C ARG A 161 -21.50 -4.31 8.19
N LEU A 162 -21.70 -3.73 7.00
CA LEU A 162 -20.74 -3.85 5.87
C LEU A 162 -19.43 -3.13 6.20
N THR A 163 -19.49 -1.97 6.81
CA THR A 163 -18.31 -1.20 7.24
C THR A 163 -17.49 -1.96 8.29
N ARG A 164 -18.17 -2.56 9.28
CA ARG A 164 -17.52 -3.41 10.28
C ARG A 164 -16.84 -4.63 9.63
N GLN A 165 -17.50 -5.28 8.68
CA GLN A 165 -16.93 -6.41 7.94
C GLN A 165 -15.69 -6.00 7.15
N PHE A 166 -15.70 -4.81 6.55
CA PHE A 166 -14.54 -4.23 5.88
C PHE A 166 -13.38 -4.00 6.85
N ARG A 167 -13.62 -3.40 8.02
CA ARG A 167 -12.60 -3.16 9.05
C ARG A 167 -11.97 -4.47 9.54
N GLU A 168 -12.78 -5.52 9.71
CA GLU A 168 -12.29 -6.85 10.12
C GLU A 168 -11.33 -7.46 9.08
N ILE A 169 -11.68 -7.39 7.78
CA ILE A 169 -10.80 -7.85 6.70
C ILE A 169 -9.54 -6.99 6.63
N ARG A 170 -9.70 -5.68 6.75
CA ARG A 170 -8.61 -4.72 6.67
C ARG A 170 -7.59 -4.87 7.78
N ALA A 171 -8.02 -5.20 8.99
CA ALA A 171 -7.15 -5.44 10.16
C ALA A 171 -6.15 -6.60 9.96
N VAL A 172 -6.42 -7.50 9.03
CA VAL A 172 -5.57 -8.66 8.70
C VAL A 172 -5.06 -8.65 7.27
N ASP A 173 -5.17 -7.51 6.59
CA ASP A 173 -4.62 -7.25 5.27
C ASP A 173 -3.19 -6.70 5.39
N PHE A 174 -2.26 -7.56 5.81
CA PHE A 174 -0.89 -7.21 6.17
C PHE A 174 -0.06 -6.61 5.03
N PHE A 175 -0.49 -6.78 3.79
CA PHE A 175 0.26 -6.38 2.60
C PHE A 175 -0.50 -5.41 1.71
N ASP A 176 -1.49 -4.73 2.27
CA ASP A 176 -2.26 -3.65 1.63
C ASP A 176 -2.76 -4.03 0.23
N SER A 177 -3.59 -5.05 0.18
CA SER A 177 -4.19 -5.55 -1.07
C SER A 177 -4.91 -4.43 -1.83
N ALA A 178 -4.63 -4.28 -3.12
CA ALA A 178 -5.28 -3.28 -3.98
C ALA A 178 -6.82 -3.36 -3.95
N ARG A 179 -7.39 -4.55 -3.72
CA ARG A 179 -8.84 -4.73 -3.58
C ARG A 179 -9.43 -4.09 -2.33
N GLY A 180 -8.64 -3.90 -1.27
CA GLY A 180 -9.08 -3.18 -0.07
C GLY A 180 -9.49 -1.75 -0.40
N HIS A 181 -8.79 -1.10 -1.33
CA HIS A 181 -9.12 0.25 -1.79
C HIS A 181 -10.42 0.30 -2.58
N GLU A 182 -10.62 -0.63 -3.54
CA GLU A 182 -11.88 -0.73 -4.28
C GLU A 182 -13.09 -0.82 -3.33
N ILE A 183 -12.97 -1.63 -2.26
CA ILE A 183 -14.05 -1.81 -1.29
C ILE A 183 -14.27 -0.57 -0.45
N ALA A 184 -13.22 0.11 0.00
CA ALA A 184 -13.33 1.37 0.73
C ALA A 184 -14.09 2.41 -0.10
N MET A 185 -13.76 2.54 -1.40
CA MET A 185 -14.46 3.43 -2.32
C MET A 185 -15.92 3.04 -2.51
N LEU A 186 -16.19 1.73 -2.68
CA LEU A 186 -17.54 1.23 -2.85
C LEU A 186 -18.42 1.47 -1.61
N LEU A 187 -17.86 1.33 -0.40
CA LEU A 187 -18.55 1.67 0.85
C LEU A 187 -18.88 3.16 0.93
N ARG A 188 -17.94 4.05 0.59
CA ARG A 188 -18.21 5.49 0.53
C ARG A 188 -19.34 5.83 -0.46
N ARG A 189 -19.39 5.17 -1.62
CA ARG A 189 -20.53 5.30 -2.57
C ARG A 189 -21.82 4.77 -1.97
N ALA A 190 -21.75 3.69 -1.19
CA ALA A 190 -22.88 3.08 -0.50
C ALA A 190 -23.42 3.95 0.65
N GLU A 191 -22.59 4.72 1.32
CA GLU A 191 -23.04 5.73 2.32
C GLU A 191 -24.00 6.75 1.72
N GLY A 192 -23.99 6.87 0.39
CA GLY A 192 -24.76 7.86 -0.34
C GLY A 192 -24.19 9.25 -0.06
N ARG A 193 -24.69 10.25 -0.79
CA ARG A 193 -24.41 11.64 -0.49
C ARG A 193 -24.91 11.98 0.92
N ARG A 194 -24.19 11.60 1.98
CA ARG A 194 -24.17 12.48 3.14
C ARG A 194 -23.84 13.84 2.55
N ARG A 195 -24.68 14.86 2.82
CA ARG A 195 -24.35 16.25 2.54
C ARG A 195 -22.87 16.39 2.88
N THR A 196 -22.03 16.37 1.86
CA THR A 196 -20.61 16.64 2.04
C THR A 196 -20.59 18.00 2.69
N GLN A 197 -20.18 18.06 3.95
CA GLN A 197 -19.91 19.36 4.55
C GLN A 197 -19.00 20.07 3.56
N PRO A 198 -19.28 21.35 3.25
CA PRO A 198 -18.44 22.07 2.30
C PRO A 198 -16.99 21.94 2.77
N LEU A 199 -16.10 21.52 1.87
CA LEU A 199 -14.69 21.38 2.18
C LEU A 199 -14.19 22.73 2.72
N ARG A 200 -13.72 22.71 3.96
CA ARG A 200 -13.12 23.91 4.56
C ARG A 200 -11.89 24.31 3.75
N VAL A 201 -11.86 25.53 3.28
CA VAL A 201 -10.69 26.12 2.64
C VAL A 201 -9.58 26.27 3.67
N LEU A 202 -8.37 25.91 3.27
CA LEU A 202 -7.17 25.94 4.10
C LEU A 202 -6.13 26.91 3.54
N ASP A 203 -5.35 27.47 4.43
CA ASP A 203 -4.24 28.35 4.08
C ASP A 203 -2.93 27.55 4.06
N ALA A 204 -2.30 27.46 2.90
CA ALA A 204 -1.04 26.73 2.70
C ALA A 204 0.10 27.24 3.61
N ARG A 205 0.03 28.48 4.09
CA ARG A 205 1.05 29.04 5.01
C ARG A 205 1.14 28.26 6.33
N HIS A 206 0.09 27.61 6.78
CA HIS A 206 0.08 26.78 7.99
C HIS A 206 0.66 25.37 7.78
N TYR A 207 0.94 25.01 6.54
CA TYR A 207 1.38 23.66 6.16
C TYR A 207 2.84 23.63 5.67
N GLN A 208 3.67 24.60 6.09
CA GLN A 208 5.07 24.67 5.65
C GLN A 208 6.00 23.81 6.50
N GLY A 209 6.90 23.06 5.85
CA GLY A 209 7.92 22.23 6.49
C GLY A 209 7.36 21.06 7.28
N LYS A 210 6.18 20.56 6.92
CA LYS A 210 5.49 19.50 7.63
C LYS A 210 5.99 18.10 7.23
N THR A 211 5.78 17.15 8.11
CA THR A 211 5.92 15.73 7.79
C THR A 211 4.57 15.21 7.30
N TRP A 212 4.55 14.65 6.11
CA TRP A 212 3.37 14.11 5.45
C TRP A 212 3.47 12.58 5.42
N LEU A 213 2.42 11.91 5.89
CA LEU A 213 2.38 10.47 6.02
C LEU A 213 1.42 9.86 5.01
N THR A 214 1.87 8.83 4.31
CA THR A 214 1.00 7.98 3.49
C THR A 214 1.42 6.52 3.58
N ARG A 215 0.66 5.64 2.92
CA ARG A 215 0.94 4.21 2.94
C ARG A 215 2.15 3.86 2.06
N PRO A 216 2.88 2.78 2.39
CA PRO A 216 3.92 2.23 1.53
C PRO A 216 3.40 1.87 0.14
N ARG A 217 4.31 1.76 -0.82
CA ARG A 217 4.06 1.46 -2.25
C ARG A 217 3.06 2.45 -2.86
N PRO A 218 3.44 3.73 -2.96
CA PRO A 218 2.54 4.77 -3.42
C PRO A 218 2.14 4.57 -4.88
N GLU A 219 0.83 4.59 -5.13
CA GLU A 219 0.19 4.53 -6.44
C GLU A 219 -0.15 5.95 -6.93
N ILE A 220 -0.87 6.06 -8.04
CA ILE A 220 -1.02 7.32 -8.79
C ILE A 220 -1.59 8.48 -7.96
N ASP A 221 -2.63 8.27 -7.14
CA ASP A 221 -3.21 9.35 -6.33
C ASP A 221 -2.25 9.78 -5.21
N ARG A 222 -1.55 8.83 -4.56
CA ARG A 222 -0.54 9.14 -3.54
C ARG A 222 0.65 9.88 -4.09
N VAL A 223 1.19 9.43 -5.22
CA VAL A 223 2.34 10.10 -5.87
C VAL A 223 1.95 11.47 -6.40
N GLY A 224 0.80 11.59 -7.05
CA GLY A 224 0.27 12.85 -7.54
C GLY A 224 -0.02 13.83 -6.40
N SER A 225 -0.66 13.36 -5.34
CA SER A 225 -0.95 14.17 -4.14
C SER A 225 0.32 14.65 -3.45
N ALA A 226 1.35 13.78 -3.30
CA ALA A 226 2.65 14.18 -2.76
C ALA A 226 3.34 15.23 -3.64
N TRP A 227 3.28 15.06 -4.96
CA TRP A 227 3.80 16.04 -5.91
C TRP A 227 3.06 17.39 -5.80
N LEU A 228 1.73 17.39 -5.73
CA LEU A 228 0.92 18.58 -5.55
C LEU A 228 1.25 19.30 -4.25
N ILE A 229 1.39 18.53 -3.15
CA ILE A 229 1.80 19.04 -1.85
C ILE A 229 3.14 19.77 -1.98
N SER A 230 4.16 19.12 -2.56
CA SER A 230 5.50 19.69 -2.63
C SER A 230 5.60 20.91 -3.55
N LYS A 231 4.74 21.01 -4.55
CA LYS A 231 4.80 22.08 -5.55
C LYS A 231 3.95 23.31 -5.20
N PHE A 232 2.79 23.09 -4.54
CA PHE A 232 1.79 24.15 -4.36
C PHE A 232 1.39 24.40 -2.90
N ILE A 233 1.64 23.45 -1.99
CA ILE A 233 1.13 23.54 -0.61
C ILE A 233 2.27 23.74 0.39
N ASP A 234 3.29 22.86 0.37
CA ASP A 234 4.41 22.87 1.31
C ASP A 234 5.74 22.91 0.55
N ARG A 235 6.51 23.98 0.72
CA ARG A 235 7.78 24.16 0.00
C ARG A 235 8.91 23.26 0.47
N LYS A 236 8.79 22.65 1.65
CA LYS A 236 9.83 21.78 2.24
C LYS A 236 9.19 20.56 2.94
N PRO A 237 8.33 19.80 2.23
CA PRO A 237 7.65 18.66 2.83
C PRO A 237 8.65 17.54 3.12
N LYS A 238 8.38 16.78 4.18
CA LYS A 238 9.02 15.49 4.44
C LYS A 238 7.96 14.41 4.25
N PHE A 239 8.23 13.43 3.40
CA PHE A 239 7.32 12.30 3.20
C PHE A 239 7.81 11.09 3.98
N VAL A 240 6.88 10.44 4.68
CA VAL A 240 7.11 9.21 5.43
C VAL A 240 6.04 8.18 5.08
N PHE A 241 6.38 6.90 5.19
CA PHE A 241 5.51 5.80 4.79
C PHE A 241 5.24 4.89 5.98
N ALA A 242 3.96 4.67 6.29
CA ALA A 242 3.55 3.71 7.31
C ALA A 242 2.14 3.16 7.01
N PRO A 243 1.79 1.97 7.53
CA PRO A 243 0.53 1.31 7.21
C PRO A 243 -0.70 1.98 7.86
N SER A 244 -0.53 2.76 8.93
CA SER A 244 -1.62 3.42 9.64
C SER A 244 -1.33 4.89 9.90
N ALA A 245 -2.39 5.70 10.03
CA ALA A 245 -2.30 7.16 10.18
C ALA A 245 -1.70 7.60 11.53
N ASP A 246 -1.77 6.76 12.53
CA ASP A 246 -1.26 6.95 13.90
C ASP A 246 0.18 6.44 14.12
N ALA A 247 0.77 5.84 13.09
CA ALA A 247 2.11 5.25 13.17
C ALA A 247 3.23 6.28 13.39
N VAL A 248 3.00 7.54 13.04
CA VAL A 248 3.99 8.62 13.17
C VAL A 248 3.34 9.83 13.83
N THR A 249 3.80 10.15 15.05
CA THR A 249 3.32 11.32 15.79
C THR A 249 3.61 12.61 15.02
N ASP A 250 2.67 13.56 15.05
CA ASP A 250 2.75 14.88 14.40
C ASP A 250 2.87 14.87 12.86
N ALA A 251 2.76 13.71 12.21
CA ALA A 251 2.67 13.65 10.76
C ALA A 251 1.24 13.93 10.29
N ILE A 252 1.11 14.58 9.14
CA ILE A 252 -0.16 14.86 8.49
C ILE A 252 -0.48 13.70 7.53
N PRO A 253 -1.47 12.86 7.83
CA PRO A 253 -1.82 11.75 6.96
C PRO A 253 -2.57 12.24 5.71
N PHE A 254 -2.20 11.68 4.55
CA PHE A 254 -2.90 11.91 3.28
C PHE A 254 -3.08 10.60 2.51
N ASP A 255 -4.16 10.51 1.76
CA ASP A 255 -4.60 9.30 1.04
C ASP A 255 -4.60 8.04 1.92
N MET A 256 -5.09 8.22 3.13
CA MET A 256 -5.29 7.16 4.11
C MET A 256 -6.74 7.14 4.60
N LEU A 257 -7.19 5.98 5.07
CA LEU A 257 -8.54 5.84 5.61
C LEU A 257 -8.69 6.76 6.83
N ASP A 258 -9.83 7.45 6.91
CA ASP A 258 -10.19 8.39 7.98
C ASP A 258 -9.25 9.61 8.12
N ALA A 259 -8.32 9.82 7.18
CA ALA A 259 -7.47 11.00 7.17
C ALA A 259 -8.22 12.25 6.68
N GLU A 260 -7.81 13.41 7.21
CA GLU A 260 -8.37 14.71 6.80
C GLU A 260 -8.15 14.99 5.31
N PHE A 261 -6.96 14.66 4.80
CA PHE A 261 -6.59 14.76 3.39
C PHE A 261 -6.74 13.40 2.71
N SER A 262 -7.97 13.01 2.45
CA SER A 262 -8.34 11.77 1.81
C SER A 262 -9.44 12.02 0.78
N HIS A 263 -9.91 10.98 0.14
CA HIS A 263 -11.05 11.07 -0.77
C HIS A 263 -12.27 11.75 -0.12
N HIS A 264 -12.92 12.66 -0.83
CA HIS A 264 -14.09 13.37 -0.33
C HIS A 264 -15.24 13.35 -1.34
N GLY A 265 -16.33 12.67 -1.00
CA GLY A 265 -17.44 12.45 -1.95
C GLY A 265 -17.00 11.64 -3.16
N ASN A 266 -17.09 12.23 -4.37
CA ASN A 266 -16.65 11.62 -5.61
C ASN A 266 -15.27 12.15 -6.08
N HIS A 267 -14.47 12.70 -5.18
CA HIS A 267 -13.15 13.24 -5.49
C HIS A 267 -12.06 12.33 -4.91
N CYS A 268 -11.03 12.07 -5.70
CA CYS A 268 -9.81 11.45 -5.20
C CYS A 268 -9.06 12.42 -4.26
N THR A 269 -8.01 11.96 -3.61
CA THR A 269 -7.25 12.79 -2.65
C THR A 269 -6.64 14.01 -3.32
N PHE A 270 -6.10 13.85 -4.53
CA PHE A 270 -5.55 14.96 -5.33
C PHE A 270 -6.59 16.06 -5.59
N GLU A 271 -7.81 15.69 -6.04
CA GLU A 271 -8.90 16.65 -6.27
C GLU A 271 -9.37 17.31 -4.96
N THR A 272 -9.35 16.56 -3.85
CA THR A 272 -9.68 17.07 -2.51
C THR A 272 -8.68 18.14 -2.08
N LEU A 273 -7.38 17.91 -2.29
CA LEU A 273 -6.32 18.88 -2.00
C LEU A 273 -6.47 20.13 -2.86
N ILE A 274 -6.72 20.01 -4.18
CA ILE A 274 -6.98 21.16 -5.07
C ILE A 274 -8.08 22.06 -4.48
N LYS A 275 -9.19 21.45 -4.05
CA LYS A 275 -10.34 22.19 -3.53
C LYS A 275 -10.06 22.84 -2.18
N ARG A 276 -9.35 22.13 -1.29
CA ARG A 276 -9.06 22.64 0.06
C ARG A 276 -8.06 23.79 0.04
N PHE A 277 -7.09 23.76 -0.84
CA PHE A 277 -6.08 24.82 -0.98
C PHE A 277 -6.37 25.80 -2.11
N VAL A 278 -7.54 25.71 -2.72
CA VAL A 278 -8.02 26.63 -3.78
C VAL A 278 -7.00 26.78 -4.92
N ILE A 279 -6.48 25.66 -5.42
CA ILE A 279 -5.51 25.65 -6.52
C ILE A 279 -6.29 25.80 -7.84
N THR A 280 -6.15 26.93 -8.54
CA THR A 280 -6.95 27.28 -9.72
C THR A 280 -6.23 27.07 -11.06
N ASP A 281 -5.09 26.38 -11.05
CA ASP A 281 -4.30 26.09 -12.26
C ASP A 281 -5.01 25.07 -13.17
N LYS A 282 -5.16 25.41 -14.46
CA LYS A 282 -5.86 24.56 -15.46
C LYS A 282 -5.10 23.26 -15.77
N ALA A 283 -3.76 23.28 -15.76
CA ALA A 283 -2.96 22.09 -16.00
C ALA A 283 -3.09 21.13 -14.82
N ILE A 284 -3.13 21.67 -13.57
CA ILE A 284 -3.39 20.87 -12.37
C ILE A 284 -4.78 20.24 -12.40
N ALA A 285 -5.80 20.97 -12.84
CA ALA A 285 -7.15 20.40 -12.97
C ALA A 285 -7.16 19.20 -13.94
N LYS A 286 -6.46 19.28 -15.07
CA LYS A 286 -6.34 18.17 -16.04
C LYS A 286 -5.56 16.97 -15.47
N ILE A 287 -4.49 17.23 -14.69
CA ILE A 287 -3.78 16.16 -13.97
C ILE A 287 -4.73 15.49 -12.96
N GLY A 288 -5.56 16.27 -12.27
CA GLY A 288 -6.58 15.75 -11.36
C GLY A 288 -7.58 14.82 -12.06
N GLU A 289 -8.00 15.15 -13.28
CA GLU A 289 -8.86 14.29 -14.11
C GLU A 289 -8.17 12.97 -14.48
N MET A 290 -6.86 12.98 -14.81
CA MET A 290 -6.08 11.77 -15.10
C MET A 290 -5.97 10.87 -13.88
N ILE A 291 -5.64 11.46 -12.72
CA ILE A 291 -5.53 10.73 -11.46
C ILE A 291 -6.88 10.15 -11.06
N HIS A 292 -7.95 10.92 -11.20
CA HIS A 292 -9.31 10.47 -10.91
C HIS A 292 -9.68 9.21 -11.70
N ASP A 293 -9.51 9.24 -13.03
CA ASP A 293 -9.87 8.10 -13.90
C ASP A 293 -9.05 6.85 -13.59
N ALA A 294 -7.77 7.02 -13.23
CA ALA A 294 -6.89 5.90 -12.89
C ALA A 294 -7.16 5.31 -11.50
N ASP A 295 -7.50 6.16 -10.53
CA ASP A 295 -7.68 5.76 -9.14
C ASP A 295 -9.10 5.26 -8.84
N LEU A 296 -10.12 5.91 -9.41
CA LEU A 296 -11.52 5.58 -9.17
C LEU A 296 -12.09 4.57 -10.17
N ASP A 297 -11.39 4.31 -11.27
CA ASP A 297 -11.78 3.37 -12.35
C ASP A 297 -13.24 3.55 -12.82
N ASP A 298 -13.70 4.82 -12.86
CA ASP A 298 -15.06 5.17 -13.26
C ASP A 298 -15.14 5.83 -14.66
N ALA A 299 -13.98 6.02 -15.30
CA ALA A 299 -13.81 6.60 -16.64
C ALA A 299 -14.56 7.93 -16.83
N LYS A 300 -14.69 8.71 -15.78
CA LYS A 300 -15.50 9.94 -15.75
C LYS A 300 -15.00 10.99 -16.73
N TYR A 301 -13.69 11.14 -16.86
CA TYR A 301 -13.06 12.12 -17.74
C TYR A 301 -12.46 11.51 -19.01
N GLN A 302 -12.37 10.19 -19.09
CA GLN A 302 -11.86 9.40 -20.21
C GLN A 302 -10.44 9.82 -20.65
N ARG A 303 -9.57 10.03 -19.66
CA ARG A 303 -8.17 10.44 -19.88
C ARG A 303 -7.32 9.26 -20.30
N VAL A 304 -6.88 9.25 -21.54
CA VAL A 304 -6.07 8.15 -22.11
C VAL A 304 -4.71 8.00 -21.43
N GLU A 305 -4.14 9.09 -20.93
CA GLU A 305 -2.86 9.14 -20.23
C GLU A 305 -2.89 8.43 -18.87
N ALA A 306 -4.05 8.42 -18.23
CA ALA A 306 -4.26 7.90 -16.86
C ALA A 306 -3.73 6.49 -16.67
N ILE A 307 -4.11 5.57 -17.56
CA ILE A 307 -3.73 4.14 -17.49
C ILE A 307 -2.22 3.96 -17.67
N GLY A 308 -1.58 4.75 -18.54
CA GLY A 308 -0.13 4.66 -18.78
C GLY A 308 0.68 5.03 -17.55
N VAL A 309 0.34 6.15 -16.93
CA VAL A 309 1.02 6.65 -15.72
C VAL A 309 0.81 5.70 -14.54
N ASP A 310 -0.41 5.23 -14.31
CA ASP A 310 -0.72 4.29 -13.24
C ASP A 310 0.06 2.97 -13.37
N ARG A 311 0.09 2.40 -14.58
CA ARG A 311 0.84 1.16 -14.85
C ARG A 311 2.34 1.33 -14.63
N LEU A 312 2.91 2.49 -14.98
CA LEU A 312 4.31 2.79 -14.76
C LEU A 312 4.64 2.82 -13.27
N LEU A 313 3.84 3.53 -12.46
CA LEU A 313 4.02 3.61 -11.01
C LEU A 313 3.88 2.24 -10.33
N LYS A 314 2.85 1.49 -10.67
CA LYS A 314 2.64 0.10 -10.19
C LYS A 314 3.77 -0.83 -10.63
N GLY A 315 4.34 -0.59 -11.82
CA GLY A 315 5.50 -1.32 -12.33
C GLY A 315 6.73 -1.11 -11.47
N TRP A 316 7.04 0.13 -11.07
CA TRP A 316 8.17 0.44 -10.20
C TRP A 316 8.06 -0.23 -8.82
N ALA A 317 6.87 -0.23 -8.23
CA ALA A 317 6.63 -0.95 -6.99
C ALA A 317 6.84 -2.47 -7.14
N LYS A 318 6.45 -3.05 -8.28
CA LYS A 318 6.63 -4.49 -8.57
C LYS A 318 8.10 -4.89 -8.76
N VAL A 319 8.94 -4.02 -9.31
CA VAL A 319 10.38 -4.29 -9.46
C VAL A 319 11.17 -3.94 -8.20
N GLY A 320 10.50 -3.61 -7.09
CA GLY A 320 11.12 -3.46 -5.78
C GLY A 320 11.77 -2.10 -5.54
N LEU A 321 11.41 -1.03 -6.27
CA LEU A 321 11.88 0.30 -5.92
C LEU A 321 11.40 0.70 -4.53
N MET A 322 12.25 1.43 -3.80
CA MET A 322 11.87 2.03 -2.52
C MET A 322 10.83 3.14 -2.72
N ASP A 323 10.00 3.37 -1.71
CA ASP A 323 8.89 4.31 -1.79
C ASP A 323 9.34 5.76 -2.09
N GLU A 324 10.46 6.19 -1.52
CA GLU A 324 11.08 7.49 -1.79
C GLU A 324 11.52 7.61 -3.25
N GLU A 325 12.04 6.54 -3.82
CA GLU A 325 12.48 6.51 -5.22
C GLU A 325 11.28 6.50 -6.17
N ILE A 326 10.19 5.82 -5.80
CA ILE A 326 8.93 5.90 -6.55
C ILE A 326 8.39 7.33 -6.55
N LEU A 327 8.38 8.03 -5.39
CA LEU A 327 7.99 9.43 -5.33
C LEU A 327 8.90 10.31 -6.21
N ARG A 328 10.21 10.16 -6.09
CA ARG A 328 11.17 10.98 -6.85
C ARG A 328 10.98 10.85 -8.36
N ARG A 329 10.82 9.64 -8.87
CA ARG A 329 10.55 9.38 -10.30
C ARG A 329 9.15 9.84 -10.70
N GLY A 330 8.18 9.61 -9.85
CA GLY A 330 6.82 10.06 -10.06
C GLY A 330 6.71 11.57 -10.15
N PHE A 331 7.45 12.31 -9.32
CA PHE A 331 7.52 13.77 -9.41
C PHE A 331 8.04 14.24 -10.77
N GLN A 332 9.06 13.57 -11.32
CA GLN A 332 9.55 13.87 -12.67
C GLN A 332 8.49 13.62 -13.76
N CYS A 333 7.70 12.55 -13.62
CA CYS A 333 6.58 12.28 -14.53
C CYS A 333 5.51 13.39 -14.43
N PHE A 334 5.11 13.79 -13.23
CA PHE A 334 4.11 14.84 -13.05
C PHE A 334 4.63 16.22 -13.45
N ASP A 335 5.92 16.52 -13.26
CA ASP A 335 6.53 17.74 -13.78
C ASP A 335 6.52 17.80 -15.30
N ALA A 336 6.79 16.67 -15.98
CA ALA A 336 6.74 16.58 -17.43
C ALA A 336 5.30 16.74 -17.95
N LEU A 337 4.32 16.09 -17.32
CA LEU A 337 2.90 16.26 -17.64
C LEU A 337 2.43 17.69 -17.43
N TYR A 338 2.81 18.30 -16.32
CA TYR A 338 2.46 19.69 -16.01
C TYR A 338 3.02 20.65 -17.05
N ALA A 339 4.30 20.53 -17.39
CA ALA A 339 4.93 21.36 -18.42
C ALA A 339 4.28 21.18 -19.80
N PHE A 340 3.90 19.96 -20.15
CA PHE A 340 3.18 19.66 -21.40
C PHE A 340 1.80 20.33 -21.46
N LEU A 341 1.06 20.28 -20.35
CA LEU A 341 -0.31 20.79 -20.26
C LEU A 341 -0.38 22.33 -20.14
N GLN A 342 0.68 22.97 -19.64
CA GLN A 342 0.77 24.45 -19.59
C GLN A 342 0.91 25.09 -20.98
N ARG A 343 1.48 24.37 -21.94
CA ARG A 343 1.72 24.89 -23.30
C ARG A 343 0.49 24.88 -24.22
N ARG A 344 -0.67 24.46 -23.73
CA ARG A 344 -1.96 24.43 -24.42
C ARG A 344 -2.97 25.33 -23.70
#